data_99575933fe212cbd4c0942400603a7d3
#
_entry.id   99575933fe212cbd4c0942400603a7d3
#
_cell.length_a   1.000
_cell.length_b   1.000
_cell.length_c   1.000
_cell.angle_alpha   90.00
_cell.angle_beta   90.00
_cell.angle_gamma   90.00
#
_symmetry.space_group_name_H-M   'P 1'
#
loop_
_entity.id
_entity.type
_entity.pdbx_description
1 polymer ?
#
loop_
_entity_poly.entity_id
_entity_poly.type
_entity_poly.pdbx_seq_one_letter_code
_entity_poly.pdbx_strand_id
1 'polypeptide(L)'
;MKILLPFALVTVTLSGFAMAAEYPLYHPKLKNSKDGAHHDFPLGVLSATGRLSDGEREILIVDVGNGGPAAGSGLRVGDRIVSAGGRKAEPFSKSTETGVAGPQTELGAALALACKADLPVLILKVRRKEELTTLKVSLPKGRPGSAELLGDIADHLLATQQENGRWQPGVGGDADVYMSAFCALSLLAADGGKYLPAIKSAIGFINRKSTSSIDLKNPRVGPKNWQAATTAILLAEYQLATGDGSFAKELKTNCDLLAARVSPKGTMGHHFDIPYNGGGLVIINVQAHLAWALAEKCGIELDEDAWKRSFKEVQGSIDKKTGALGYSARATWSPDISARTGAMAAALMVAGKEPKLARQFADALVAHHGRMRHAHAMCSIGLIYGFAGLKAAHPEGHAEVIRKWRPYIELSRNAAGSVAYFGGKRNIGGDEYLGLKPIGNAMVALMLASEQGKLHLHGGTRKNWVGK
;
A
#
# COMPACT_ATOMS: atom_id res chain seq x y z
N MET A 1 -60.83 21.09 -25.32
CA MET A 1 -60.33 21.28 -23.94
C MET A 1 -58.99 20.53 -23.86
N LYS A 2 -57.86 21.27 -24.02
CA LYS A 2 -56.51 20.69 -23.96
C LYS A 2 -55.98 20.85 -22.55
N ILE A 3 -55.71 19.74 -21.88
CA ILE A 3 -55.11 19.70 -20.54
C ILE A 3 -53.60 19.75 -20.72
N LEU A 4 -52.98 20.84 -20.30
CA LEU A 4 -51.52 20.98 -20.16
C LEU A 4 -51.12 20.45 -18.80
N LEU A 5 -50.34 19.40 -18.77
CA LEU A 5 -49.61 18.92 -17.56
C LEU A 5 -48.34 19.72 -17.43
N PRO A 6 -47.98 20.22 -16.23
CA PRO A 6 -46.73 20.89 -16.02
C PRO A 6 -45.58 19.85 -15.88
N PHE A 7 -44.54 20.02 -16.71
CA PHE A 7 -43.25 19.34 -16.50
C PHE A 7 -42.58 19.93 -15.26
N ALA A 8 -42.45 19.15 -14.21
CA ALA A 8 -41.59 19.48 -13.08
C ALA A 8 -40.12 19.26 -13.49
N LEU A 9 -39.41 20.36 -13.61
CA LEU A 9 -37.95 20.37 -13.81
C LEU A 9 -37.31 19.94 -12.49
N VAL A 10 -36.89 18.68 -12.39
CA VAL A 10 -36.05 18.21 -11.28
C VAL A 10 -34.66 18.75 -11.50
N THR A 11 -34.34 19.84 -10.85
CA THR A 11 -32.97 20.34 -10.70
C THR A 11 -32.24 19.41 -9.75
N VAL A 12 -31.49 18.48 -10.32
CA VAL A 12 -30.46 17.73 -9.57
C VAL A 12 -29.34 18.71 -9.24
N THR A 13 -29.36 19.25 -8.04
CA THR A 13 -28.22 19.97 -7.48
C THR A 13 -27.10 18.96 -7.29
N LEU A 14 -26.13 18.97 -8.19
CA LEU A 14 -24.82 18.36 -8.00
C LEU A 14 -24.06 19.13 -6.91
N SER A 15 -24.46 18.93 -5.66
CA SER A 15 -23.73 19.40 -4.50
C SER A 15 -22.74 18.32 -4.10
N GLY A 16 -21.46 18.55 -4.35
CA GLY A 16 -20.40 17.77 -3.75
C GLY A 16 -19.27 17.30 -4.63
N PHE A 17 -18.93 18.02 -5.68
CA PHE A 17 -17.57 17.88 -6.20
C PHE A 17 -16.64 18.58 -5.20
N ALA A 18 -15.77 17.78 -4.57
CA ALA A 18 -14.65 18.29 -3.81
C ALA A 18 -13.95 19.34 -4.66
N MET A 19 -13.80 20.55 -4.09
CA MET A 19 -13.02 21.61 -4.72
C MET A 19 -11.73 21.04 -5.28
N ALA A 20 -11.50 21.20 -6.56
CA ALA A 20 -10.22 20.90 -7.17
C ALA A 20 -9.12 21.50 -6.29
N ALA A 21 -8.07 20.73 -6.03
CA ALA A 21 -7.01 21.18 -5.13
C ALA A 21 -6.52 22.57 -5.56
N GLU A 22 -6.46 23.48 -4.61
CA GLU A 22 -6.01 24.86 -4.81
C GLU A 22 -4.56 24.93 -5.30
N TYR A 23 -3.83 23.81 -5.15
CA TYR A 23 -2.41 23.71 -5.49
C TYR A 23 -2.15 22.73 -6.64
N PRO A 24 -1.20 23.03 -7.52
CA PRO A 24 -0.83 22.13 -8.60
C PRO A 24 -0.22 20.84 -8.05
N LEU A 25 -0.45 19.74 -8.78
CA LEU A 25 0.14 18.45 -8.46
C LEU A 25 1.67 18.52 -8.55
N TYR A 26 2.34 18.25 -7.45
CA TYR A 26 3.79 18.19 -7.36
C TYR A 26 4.30 16.76 -7.53
N HIS A 27 5.21 16.56 -8.45
CA HIS A 27 5.89 15.29 -8.69
C HIS A 27 7.33 15.37 -8.18
N PRO A 28 7.64 14.78 -7.01
CA PRO A 28 8.99 14.82 -6.44
C PRO A 28 9.98 14.09 -7.33
N LYS A 29 11.13 14.73 -7.62
CA LYS A 29 12.25 14.12 -8.36
C LYS A 29 13.25 13.57 -7.34
N LEU A 30 13.14 12.29 -7.02
CA LEU A 30 13.95 11.66 -5.98
C LEU A 30 15.28 11.14 -6.57
N LYS A 31 16.39 11.53 -5.96
CA LYS A 31 17.74 11.08 -6.32
C LYS A 31 18.43 10.54 -5.08
N ASN A 32 18.39 9.22 -4.93
CA ASN A 32 19.08 8.56 -3.83
C ASN A 32 20.50 8.15 -4.26
N SER A 33 21.46 8.28 -3.37
CA SER A 33 22.80 7.77 -3.63
C SER A 33 22.82 6.24 -3.65
N LYS A 34 23.61 5.65 -4.55
CA LYS A 34 23.73 4.18 -4.67
C LYS A 34 24.33 3.54 -3.42
N ASP A 35 25.22 4.23 -2.74
CA ASP A 35 25.85 3.81 -1.48
C ASP A 35 24.98 4.08 -0.23
N GLY A 36 23.84 4.79 -0.42
CA GLY A 36 22.94 5.21 0.65
C GLY A 36 23.47 6.36 1.50
N ALA A 37 24.46 7.12 1.01
CA ALA A 37 24.98 8.27 1.73
C ALA A 37 23.94 9.37 1.92
N HIS A 38 23.02 9.51 0.99
CA HIS A 38 21.87 10.42 1.13
C HIS A 38 20.58 9.84 0.54
N HIS A 39 19.48 10.34 1.02
CA HIS A 39 18.12 10.04 0.54
C HIS A 39 17.36 11.31 0.25
N ASP A 40 16.73 11.36 -0.92
CA ASP A 40 15.73 12.34 -1.27
C ASP A 40 14.34 11.78 -0.96
N PHE A 41 13.44 12.64 -0.47
CA PHE A 41 12.06 12.25 -0.19
C PHE A 41 11.13 13.46 -0.34
N PRO A 42 9.83 13.23 -0.64
CA PRO A 42 8.85 14.30 -0.70
C PRO A 42 8.63 14.91 0.69
N LEU A 43 8.27 16.18 0.72
CA LEU A 43 7.92 16.90 1.94
C LEU A 43 6.41 17.12 2.05
N GLY A 44 5.62 16.18 1.57
CA GLY A 44 4.18 16.16 1.72
C GLY A 44 3.50 17.34 1.05
N VAL A 45 2.52 17.88 1.74
CA VAL A 45 1.72 19.03 1.28
C VAL A 45 2.53 20.29 1.05
N LEU A 46 3.80 20.36 1.46
CA LEU A 46 4.68 21.48 1.15
C LEU A 46 4.96 21.59 -0.35
N SER A 47 4.82 20.52 -1.12
CA SER A 47 5.19 20.47 -2.54
C SER A 47 6.68 20.78 -2.75
N ALA A 48 7.53 20.10 -2.01
CA ALA A 48 8.98 20.22 -2.08
C ALA A 48 9.65 18.85 -1.90
N THR A 49 10.92 18.74 -2.28
CA THR A 49 11.77 17.58 -2.02
C THR A 49 12.88 17.93 -1.05
N GLY A 50 13.03 17.14 -0.03
CA GLY A 50 14.11 17.23 0.95
C GLY A 50 15.17 16.15 0.75
N ARG A 51 16.38 16.41 1.21
CA ARG A 51 17.50 15.48 1.28
C ARG A 51 18.02 15.35 2.69
N LEU A 52 18.31 14.12 3.10
CA LEU A 52 19.00 13.81 4.35
C LEU A 52 20.20 12.92 4.09
N SER A 53 21.30 13.22 4.75
CA SER A 53 22.48 12.36 4.87
C SER A 53 22.52 11.70 6.24
N ASP A 54 23.25 10.60 6.36
CA ASP A 54 23.37 9.85 7.61
C ASP A 54 23.95 10.76 8.73
N GLY A 55 23.30 10.76 9.87
CA GLY A 55 23.68 11.61 11.03
C GLY A 55 23.13 13.04 10.97
N GLU A 56 22.58 13.53 9.87
CA GLU A 56 22.05 14.89 9.77
C GLU A 56 20.73 15.07 10.56
N ARG A 57 20.55 16.28 11.09
CA ARG A 57 19.33 16.71 11.81
C ARG A 57 18.55 17.75 11.04
N GLU A 58 19.09 18.27 9.94
CA GLU A 58 18.49 19.32 9.13
C GLU A 58 18.16 18.77 7.73
N ILE A 59 16.98 19.09 7.21
CA ILE A 59 16.53 18.65 5.89
C ILE A 59 17.00 19.67 4.86
N LEU A 60 17.91 19.30 3.97
CA LEU A 60 18.31 20.13 2.84
C LEU A 60 17.20 20.15 1.77
N ILE A 61 16.75 21.32 1.35
CA ILE A 61 15.78 21.48 0.26
C ILE A 61 16.51 21.34 -1.07
N VAL A 62 16.12 20.37 -1.87
CA VAL A 62 16.74 20.08 -3.18
C VAL A 62 15.82 20.39 -4.37
N ASP A 63 14.50 20.52 -4.14
CA ASP A 63 13.54 20.95 -5.14
C ASP A 63 12.33 21.62 -4.47
N VAL A 64 11.71 22.58 -5.16
CA VAL A 64 10.49 23.28 -4.72
C VAL A 64 9.53 23.36 -5.89
N GLY A 65 8.33 22.82 -5.71
CA GLY A 65 7.27 22.83 -6.70
C GLY A 65 6.67 24.21 -6.88
N ASN A 66 6.53 24.64 -8.12
CA ASN A 66 5.93 25.93 -8.48
C ASN A 66 4.46 25.99 -8.00
N GLY A 67 4.09 27.13 -7.40
CA GLY A 67 2.73 27.38 -6.95
C GLY A 67 2.30 26.58 -5.70
N GLY A 68 3.19 25.77 -5.12
CA GLY A 68 2.91 25.02 -3.89
C GLY A 68 3.15 25.85 -2.62
N PRO A 69 2.73 25.33 -1.44
CA PRO A 69 2.88 26.01 -0.16
C PRO A 69 4.31 26.44 0.19
N ALA A 70 5.31 25.59 -0.15
CA ALA A 70 6.72 25.93 0.06
C ALA A 70 7.14 27.15 -0.74
N ALA A 71 6.82 27.19 -2.05
CA ALA A 71 7.13 28.33 -2.91
C ALA A 71 6.45 29.61 -2.41
N GLY A 72 5.17 29.55 -2.04
CA GLY A 72 4.40 30.67 -1.50
C GLY A 72 4.95 31.23 -0.21
N SER A 73 5.62 30.41 0.61
CA SER A 73 6.26 30.83 1.85
C SER A 73 7.66 31.41 1.68
N GLY A 74 8.22 31.36 0.46
CA GLY A 74 9.59 31.76 0.19
C GLY A 74 10.66 30.76 0.58
N LEU A 75 10.30 29.47 0.80
CA LEU A 75 11.25 28.36 0.92
C LEU A 75 11.96 28.17 -0.44
N ARG A 76 13.27 27.94 -0.42
CA ARG A 76 14.12 27.86 -1.61
C ARG A 76 15.00 26.63 -1.60
N VAL A 77 15.41 26.22 -2.80
CA VAL A 77 16.48 25.23 -2.96
C VAL A 77 17.75 25.73 -2.28
N GLY A 78 18.41 24.87 -1.52
CA GLY A 78 19.58 25.18 -0.69
C GLY A 78 19.26 25.59 0.76
N ASP A 79 17.99 25.89 1.08
CA ASP A 79 17.59 26.08 2.49
C ASP A 79 17.71 24.75 3.25
N ARG A 80 17.98 24.82 4.56
CA ARG A 80 17.94 23.67 5.46
C ARG A 80 16.85 23.86 6.50
N ILE A 81 15.88 22.96 6.58
CA ILE A 81 14.87 22.97 7.64
C ILE A 81 15.53 22.49 8.93
N VAL A 82 15.63 23.39 9.91
CA VAL A 82 16.21 23.13 11.23
C VAL A 82 15.15 22.61 12.21
N SER A 83 13.93 23.14 12.13
CA SER A 83 12.79 22.66 12.91
C SER A 83 11.46 22.98 12.25
N ALA A 84 10.44 22.18 12.54
CA ALA A 84 9.08 22.36 12.11
C ALA A 84 8.13 22.34 13.31
N GLY A 85 7.30 23.37 13.46
CA GLY A 85 6.37 23.49 14.60
C GLY A 85 7.06 23.48 15.98
N GLY A 86 8.32 23.93 16.06
CA GLY A 86 9.11 23.92 17.30
C GLY A 86 9.68 22.54 17.70
N ARG A 87 9.46 21.49 16.90
CA ARG A 87 9.94 20.13 17.19
C ARG A 87 11.43 20.01 16.89
N LYS A 88 12.16 19.35 17.78
CA LYS A 88 13.57 19.00 17.58
C LYS A 88 13.66 17.62 16.94
N ALA A 89 14.54 17.47 15.98
CA ALA A 89 14.73 16.22 15.26
C ALA A 89 15.88 15.38 15.85
N GLU A 90 15.66 14.08 15.90
CA GLU A 90 16.73 13.10 16.05
C GLU A 90 17.54 13.03 14.75
N PRO A 91 18.83 12.59 14.79
CA PRO A 91 19.61 12.45 13.58
C PRO A 91 18.99 11.40 12.65
N PHE A 92 19.05 11.65 11.35
CA PHE A 92 18.67 10.66 10.37
C PHE A 92 19.62 9.46 10.42
N SER A 93 19.06 8.27 10.38
CA SER A 93 19.81 7.04 10.22
C SER A 93 19.49 6.38 8.90
N LYS A 94 20.53 6.08 8.13
CA LYS A 94 20.42 5.28 6.90
C LYS A 94 20.08 3.81 7.17
N SER A 95 20.05 3.38 8.43
CA SER A 95 19.68 2.02 8.80
C SER A 95 18.24 1.73 8.40
N THR A 96 18.06 0.61 7.72
CA THR A 96 16.73 0.14 7.33
C THR A 96 15.90 -0.35 8.51
N GLU A 97 16.53 -0.67 9.64
CA GLU A 97 15.84 -1.14 10.84
C GLU A 97 15.08 -0.01 11.55
N THR A 98 15.67 1.19 11.60
CA THR A 98 15.04 2.36 12.21
C THR A 98 14.02 3.04 11.27
N GLY A 99 14.16 2.80 10.00
CA GLY A 99 13.24 3.03 8.88
C GLY A 99 12.63 4.41 8.74
N VAL A 100 11.96 4.88 9.75
CA VAL A 100 11.15 6.10 9.72
C VAL A 100 11.61 7.17 10.71
N ALA A 101 12.64 6.91 11.52
CA ALA A 101 13.14 7.88 12.50
C ALA A 101 14.03 8.96 11.85
N GLY A 102 13.94 10.18 12.36
CA GLY A 102 14.77 11.29 11.91
C GLY A 102 13.98 12.60 11.67
N PRO A 103 14.61 13.62 11.09
CA PRO A 103 13.98 14.92 10.84
C PRO A 103 12.70 14.86 10.03
N GLN A 104 12.62 13.92 9.09
CA GLN A 104 11.43 13.67 8.26
C GLN A 104 10.21 13.27 9.11
N THR A 105 10.40 12.49 10.17
CA THR A 105 9.31 12.09 11.06
C THR A 105 8.77 13.27 11.84
N GLU A 106 9.66 14.14 12.33
CA GLU A 106 9.26 15.34 13.07
C GLU A 106 8.56 16.35 12.16
N LEU A 107 9.03 16.51 10.92
CA LEU A 107 8.33 17.33 9.93
C LEU A 107 6.94 16.77 9.60
N GLY A 108 6.82 15.47 9.37
CA GLY A 108 5.53 14.83 9.12
C GLY A 108 4.56 14.98 10.28
N ALA A 109 5.03 14.85 11.51
CA ALA A 109 4.22 15.07 12.70
C ALA A 109 3.78 16.54 12.86
N ALA A 110 4.67 17.50 12.55
CA ALA A 110 4.34 18.92 12.55
C ALA A 110 3.31 19.29 11.47
N LEU A 111 3.44 18.72 10.27
CA LEU A 111 2.47 18.87 9.18
C LEU A 111 1.10 18.32 9.58
N ALA A 112 1.04 17.11 10.09
CA ALA A 112 -0.20 16.47 10.53
C ALA A 112 -0.90 17.29 11.63
N LEU A 113 -0.15 17.90 12.53
CA LEU A 113 -0.69 18.77 13.57
C LEU A 113 -1.18 20.11 13.01
N ALA A 114 -0.39 20.74 12.14
CA ALA A 114 -0.74 22.05 11.56
C ALA A 114 -2.00 21.95 10.67
N CYS A 115 -2.15 20.87 9.92
CA CYS A 115 -3.33 20.63 9.06
C CYS A 115 -4.63 20.43 9.86
N LYS A 116 -4.57 20.20 11.17
CA LYS A 116 -5.76 20.11 12.04
C LYS A 116 -6.36 21.47 12.41
N ALA A 117 -5.57 22.54 12.32
CA ALA A 117 -6.00 23.86 12.72
C ALA A 117 -7.02 24.44 11.71
N ASP A 118 -7.90 25.31 12.19
CA ASP A 118 -8.86 26.02 11.32
C ASP A 118 -8.14 26.92 10.30
N LEU A 119 -7.02 27.49 10.70
CA LEU A 119 -6.08 28.19 9.84
C LEU A 119 -4.76 27.40 9.81
N PRO A 120 -4.59 26.51 8.84
CA PRO A 120 -3.45 25.61 8.80
C PRO A 120 -2.18 26.35 8.41
N VAL A 121 -1.36 26.67 9.40
CA VAL A 121 -0.06 27.33 9.23
C VAL A 121 1.02 26.52 9.92
N LEU A 122 2.06 26.16 9.15
CA LEU A 122 3.26 25.55 9.69
C LEU A 122 4.36 26.61 9.87
N ILE A 123 4.96 26.62 11.03
CA ILE A 123 6.14 27.44 11.30
C ILE A 123 7.39 26.60 11.04
N LEU A 124 8.21 27.02 10.08
CA LEU A 124 9.51 26.44 9.80
C LEU A 124 10.62 27.37 10.26
N LYS A 125 11.61 26.86 10.98
CA LYS A 125 12.91 27.51 11.10
C LYS A 125 13.83 26.94 10.05
N VAL A 126 14.35 27.78 9.20
CA VAL A 126 15.24 27.40 8.10
C VAL A 126 16.58 28.13 8.24
N ARG A 127 17.65 27.43 7.92
CA ARG A 127 18.99 27.99 7.75
C ARG A 127 19.18 28.27 6.25
N ARG A 128 19.39 29.56 5.94
CA ARG A 128 19.72 30.02 4.59
C ARG A 128 21.13 30.58 4.61
N LYS A 129 22.07 29.88 4.00
CA LYS A 129 23.51 30.09 4.25
C LYS A 129 23.79 29.95 5.75
N GLU A 130 24.25 31.01 6.44
CA GLU A 130 24.54 31.01 7.88
C GLU A 130 23.42 31.64 8.73
N GLU A 131 22.38 32.21 8.10
CA GLU A 131 21.32 32.93 8.79
C GLU A 131 20.11 32.05 9.10
N LEU A 132 19.57 32.17 10.30
CA LEU A 132 18.32 31.52 10.69
C LEU A 132 17.14 32.44 10.38
N THR A 133 16.20 31.92 9.59
CA THR A 133 14.97 32.62 9.21
C THR A 133 13.75 31.80 9.63
N THR A 134 12.68 32.48 10.02
CA THR A 134 11.39 31.84 10.30
C THR A 134 10.44 32.06 9.13
N LEU A 135 9.94 30.98 8.54
CA LEU A 135 8.93 30.99 7.49
C LEU A 135 7.57 30.57 8.06
N LYS A 136 6.52 31.27 7.64
CA LYS A 136 5.12 30.89 7.88
C LYS A 136 4.59 30.28 6.60
N VAL A 137 4.28 28.99 6.62
CA VAL A 137 3.78 28.25 5.47
C VAL A 137 2.29 28.02 5.64
N SER A 138 1.48 28.67 4.80
CA SER A 138 0.05 28.36 4.71
C SER A 138 -0.12 27.00 4.03
N LEU A 139 -0.84 26.10 4.69
CA LEU A 139 -1.07 24.74 4.20
C LEU A 139 -2.47 24.59 3.64
N PRO A 140 -2.71 23.64 2.73
CA PRO A 140 -4.06 23.29 2.35
C PRO A 140 -4.82 22.79 3.59
N LYS A 141 -6.11 23.08 3.67
CA LYS A 141 -6.99 22.48 4.69
C LYS A 141 -6.90 20.96 4.55
N GLY A 142 -6.29 20.33 5.53
CA GLY A 142 -6.05 18.89 5.52
C GLY A 142 -7.01 18.14 6.42
N ARG A 143 -7.25 16.91 6.07
CA ARG A 143 -7.92 15.93 6.91
C ARG A 143 -6.82 15.01 7.45
N PRO A 144 -6.33 15.24 8.68
CA PRO A 144 -5.12 14.60 9.17
C PRO A 144 -5.32 13.18 9.72
N GLY A 145 -6.57 12.74 9.86
CA GLY A 145 -6.90 11.39 10.30
C GLY A 145 -6.57 10.33 9.25
N SER A 146 -6.36 9.09 9.68
CA SER A 146 -6.12 7.99 8.73
C SER A 146 -7.36 7.70 7.88
N ALA A 147 -8.56 7.82 8.44
CA ALA A 147 -9.80 7.61 7.70
C ALA A 147 -10.02 8.67 6.62
N GLU A 148 -9.74 9.93 6.93
CA GLU A 148 -9.86 11.03 5.99
C GLU A 148 -8.82 10.94 4.88
N LEU A 149 -7.56 10.61 5.21
CA LEU A 149 -6.52 10.40 4.21
C LEU A 149 -6.84 9.19 3.31
N LEU A 150 -7.38 8.12 3.90
CA LEU A 150 -7.86 6.97 3.14
C LEU A 150 -8.98 7.37 2.17
N GLY A 151 -9.92 8.22 2.59
CA GLY A 151 -10.98 8.77 1.75
C GLY A 151 -10.44 9.60 0.59
N ASP A 152 -9.50 10.52 0.85
CA ASP A 152 -8.86 11.36 -0.17
C ASP A 152 -8.12 10.51 -1.22
N ILE A 153 -7.40 9.47 -0.77
CA ILE A 153 -6.71 8.53 -1.67
C ILE A 153 -7.72 7.73 -2.50
N ALA A 154 -8.83 7.28 -1.89
CA ALA A 154 -9.85 6.52 -2.60
C ALA A 154 -10.56 7.38 -3.66
N ASP A 155 -10.86 8.65 -3.37
CA ASP A 155 -11.41 9.59 -4.36
C ASP A 155 -10.41 9.85 -5.50
N HIS A 156 -9.12 9.97 -5.21
CA HIS A 156 -8.07 10.07 -6.23
C HIS A 156 -7.98 8.79 -7.09
N LEU A 157 -8.05 7.61 -6.48
CA LEU A 157 -8.09 6.35 -7.22
C LEU A 157 -9.32 6.28 -8.13
N LEU A 158 -10.50 6.65 -7.63
CA LEU A 158 -11.72 6.71 -8.46
C LEU A 158 -11.53 7.65 -9.66
N ALA A 159 -11.01 8.86 -9.45
CA ALA A 159 -10.80 9.85 -10.49
C ALA A 159 -9.78 9.43 -11.55
N THR A 160 -8.87 8.50 -11.23
CA THR A 160 -7.82 8.01 -12.13
C THR A 160 -8.12 6.64 -12.75
N GLN A 161 -9.28 6.03 -12.42
CA GLN A 161 -9.73 4.81 -13.08
C GLN A 161 -10.10 5.07 -14.54
N GLN A 162 -9.63 4.21 -15.44
CA GLN A 162 -9.99 4.29 -16.86
C GLN A 162 -11.39 3.70 -17.11
N GLU A 163 -12.02 4.11 -18.20
CA GLU A 163 -13.37 3.66 -18.59
C GLU A 163 -13.52 2.14 -18.65
N ASN A 164 -12.47 1.41 -19.03
CA ASN A 164 -12.46 -0.05 -19.07
C ASN A 164 -12.29 -0.73 -17.71
N GLY A 165 -12.19 0.05 -16.62
CA GLY A 165 -12.08 -0.42 -15.24
C GLY A 165 -10.66 -0.60 -14.73
N ARG A 166 -9.63 -0.43 -15.57
CA ARG A 166 -8.23 -0.57 -15.14
C ARG A 166 -7.68 0.71 -14.55
N TRP A 167 -6.59 0.57 -13.80
CA TRP A 167 -5.66 1.68 -13.53
C TRP A 167 -4.42 1.51 -14.41
N GLN A 168 -3.90 2.65 -14.87
CA GLN A 168 -2.80 2.67 -15.82
C GLN A 168 -1.56 1.97 -15.24
N PRO A 169 -0.92 1.07 -16.02
CA PRO A 169 0.26 0.36 -15.56
C PRO A 169 1.39 1.35 -15.30
N GLY A 170 2.04 1.15 -14.20
CA GLY A 170 3.31 1.82 -13.97
C GLY A 170 4.41 1.20 -14.78
N VAL A 171 4.34 -0.10 -15.06
CA VAL A 171 5.45 -0.90 -15.59
C VAL A 171 4.95 -2.16 -16.26
N GLY A 172 5.12 -2.25 -17.57
CA GLY A 172 4.86 -3.46 -18.37
C GLY A 172 3.42 -3.98 -18.33
N GLY A 173 2.94 -4.57 -19.42
CA GLY A 173 1.54 -4.94 -19.63
C GLY A 173 0.94 -5.98 -18.69
N ASP A 174 1.76 -6.70 -17.92
CA ASP A 174 1.28 -7.70 -16.95
C ASP A 174 0.96 -7.11 -15.57
N ALA A 175 1.41 -5.89 -15.31
CA ALA A 175 1.21 -5.21 -14.04
C ALA A 175 -0.23 -4.71 -13.83
N ASP A 176 -0.98 -4.50 -14.90
CA ASP A 176 -2.33 -3.91 -14.88
C ASP A 176 -3.29 -4.68 -13.98
N VAL A 177 -3.24 -6.00 -14.02
CA VAL A 177 -4.19 -6.87 -13.30
C VAL A 177 -4.00 -6.73 -11.80
N TYR A 178 -2.80 -6.96 -11.27
CA TYR A 178 -2.58 -6.88 -9.84
C TYR A 178 -2.66 -5.45 -9.30
N MET A 179 -2.29 -4.44 -10.11
CA MET A 179 -2.47 -3.04 -9.74
C MET A 179 -3.95 -2.68 -9.62
N SER A 180 -4.74 -3.07 -10.63
CA SER A 180 -6.19 -2.86 -10.58
C SER A 180 -6.85 -3.62 -9.43
N ALA A 181 -6.33 -4.82 -9.09
CA ALA A 181 -6.81 -5.56 -7.93
C ALA A 181 -6.54 -4.82 -6.60
N PHE A 182 -5.35 -4.29 -6.41
CA PHE A 182 -5.03 -3.53 -5.19
C PHE A 182 -5.76 -2.19 -5.12
N CYS A 183 -5.94 -1.48 -6.25
CA CYS A 183 -6.75 -0.26 -6.28
C CYS A 183 -8.21 -0.55 -5.91
N ALA A 184 -8.82 -1.58 -6.51
CA ALA A 184 -10.19 -1.98 -6.19
C ALA A 184 -10.34 -2.42 -4.72
N LEU A 185 -9.36 -3.15 -4.19
CA LEU A 185 -9.32 -3.56 -2.78
C LEU A 185 -9.22 -2.34 -1.84
N SER A 186 -8.47 -1.31 -2.24
CA SER A 186 -8.38 -0.05 -1.50
C SER A 186 -9.70 0.71 -1.48
N LEU A 187 -10.40 0.77 -2.61
CA LEU A 187 -11.73 1.34 -2.69
C LEU A 187 -12.74 0.59 -1.81
N LEU A 188 -12.67 -0.75 -1.84
CA LEU A 188 -13.51 -1.60 -0.99
C LEU A 188 -13.24 -1.31 0.49
N ALA A 189 -12.00 -1.22 0.90
CA ALA A 189 -11.61 -0.97 2.29
C ALA A 189 -12.01 0.42 2.78
N ALA A 190 -11.96 1.44 1.93
CA ALA A 190 -12.33 2.81 2.27
C ALA A 190 -13.84 2.94 2.48
N ASP A 191 -14.60 2.72 1.44
CA ASP A 191 -16.07 2.70 1.45
C ASP A 191 -16.61 1.86 0.27
N GLY A 192 -16.78 0.56 0.51
CA GLY A 192 -17.24 -0.36 -0.52
C GLY A 192 -18.59 0.00 -1.12
N GLY A 193 -19.46 0.68 -0.38
CA GLY A 193 -20.77 1.14 -0.88
C GLY A 193 -20.63 2.29 -1.89
N LYS A 194 -19.91 3.32 -1.52
CA LYS A 194 -19.64 4.50 -2.36
C LYS A 194 -18.94 4.11 -3.68
N TYR A 195 -17.99 3.21 -3.62
CA TYR A 195 -17.13 2.87 -4.77
C TYR A 195 -17.52 1.57 -5.48
N LEU A 196 -18.66 0.97 -5.15
CA LEU A 196 -19.08 -0.33 -5.69
C LEU A 196 -19.07 -0.41 -7.24
N PRO A 197 -19.55 0.61 -7.99
CA PRO A 197 -19.49 0.56 -9.45
C PRO A 197 -18.05 0.48 -9.99
N ALA A 198 -17.13 1.25 -9.41
CA ALA A 198 -15.72 1.25 -9.80
C ALA A 198 -15.04 -0.08 -9.48
N ILE A 199 -15.36 -0.68 -8.32
CA ILE A 199 -14.87 -2.00 -7.93
C ILE A 199 -15.35 -3.07 -8.91
N LYS A 200 -16.64 -3.09 -9.26
CA LYS A 200 -17.21 -4.04 -10.25
C LYS A 200 -16.59 -3.86 -11.64
N SER A 201 -16.35 -2.62 -12.06
CA SER A 201 -15.67 -2.33 -13.34
C SER A 201 -14.25 -2.90 -13.36
N ALA A 202 -13.49 -2.75 -12.26
CA ALA A 202 -12.16 -3.34 -12.13
C ALA A 202 -12.18 -4.87 -12.15
N ILE A 203 -13.11 -5.51 -11.44
CA ILE A 203 -13.29 -6.97 -11.48
C ILE A 203 -13.59 -7.43 -12.90
N GLY A 204 -14.46 -6.73 -13.63
CA GLY A 204 -14.77 -7.02 -15.02
C GLY A 204 -13.54 -6.93 -15.93
N PHE A 205 -12.69 -5.89 -15.75
CA PHE A 205 -11.42 -5.79 -16.48
C PHE A 205 -10.48 -6.96 -16.16
N ILE A 206 -10.28 -7.26 -14.88
CA ILE A 206 -9.40 -8.33 -14.41
C ILE A 206 -9.84 -9.68 -14.96
N ASN A 207 -11.13 -9.98 -14.92
CA ASN A 207 -11.66 -11.23 -15.43
C ASN A 207 -11.44 -11.38 -16.93
N ARG A 208 -11.70 -10.33 -17.72
CA ARG A 208 -11.42 -10.36 -19.17
C ARG A 208 -9.95 -10.50 -19.50
N LYS A 209 -9.07 -9.85 -18.75
CA LYS A 209 -7.62 -9.79 -19.05
C LYS A 209 -6.83 -10.98 -18.53
N SER A 210 -7.28 -11.60 -17.44
CA SER A 210 -6.55 -12.63 -16.68
C SER A 210 -7.36 -13.92 -16.55
N THR A 211 -8.43 -13.90 -15.76
CA THR A 211 -9.15 -15.13 -15.38
C THR A 211 -9.69 -15.90 -16.58
N SER A 212 -10.20 -15.22 -17.62
CA SER A 212 -10.71 -15.87 -18.83
C SER A 212 -9.66 -16.63 -19.65
N SER A 213 -8.38 -16.36 -19.42
CA SER A 213 -7.26 -17.05 -20.08
C SER A 213 -6.77 -18.29 -19.32
N ILE A 214 -7.38 -18.62 -18.18
CA ILE A 214 -6.99 -19.79 -17.38
C ILE A 214 -7.53 -21.06 -18.03
N ASP A 215 -6.62 -21.98 -18.33
CA ASP A 215 -6.92 -23.35 -18.72
C ASP A 215 -6.39 -24.32 -17.66
N LEU A 216 -7.29 -24.85 -16.82
CA LEU A 216 -6.90 -25.78 -15.74
C LEU A 216 -6.41 -27.15 -16.28
N LYS A 217 -6.71 -27.49 -17.55
CA LYS A 217 -6.16 -28.70 -18.18
C LYS A 217 -4.71 -28.47 -18.61
N ASN A 218 -4.31 -27.23 -18.82
CA ASN A 218 -2.94 -26.85 -19.14
C ASN A 218 -2.49 -25.68 -18.24
N PRO A 219 -2.16 -25.91 -16.97
CA PRO A 219 -1.76 -24.85 -16.04
C PRO A 219 -0.43 -24.18 -16.41
N ARG A 220 0.26 -24.61 -17.46
CA ARG A 220 1.48 -24.00 -17.99
C ARG A 220 1.20 -22.67 -18.69
N VAL A 221 -0.02 -22.43 -19.15
CA VAL A 221 -0.43 -21.20 -19.82
C VAL A 221 -1.32 -20.35 -18.92
N GLY A 222 -1.65 -19.12 -19.35
CA GLY A 222 -2.53 -18.20 -18.61
C GLY A 222 -1.76 -17.17 -17.80
N PRO A 223 -2.40 -16.51 -16.82
CA PRO A 223 -1.83 -15.41 -16.08
C PRO A 223 -0.66 -15.84 -15.18
N LYS A 224 0.19 -14.90 -14.80
CA LYS A 224 1.21 -15.12 -13.77
C LYS A 224 0.56 -15.38 -12.40
N ASN A 225 1.27 -16.07 -11.51
CA ASN A 225 0.78 -16.38 -10.17
C ASN A 225 0.48 -15.12 -9.33
N TRP A 226 1.22 -14.03 -9.56
CA TRP A 226 0.91 -12.72 -8.99
C TRP A 226 -0.50 -12.24 -9.33
N GLN A 227 -0.89 -12.37 -10.60
CA GLN A 227 -2.20 -11.95 -11.07
C GLN A 227 -3.30 -12.85 -10.49
N ALA A 228 -3.10 -14.15 -10.53
CA ALA A 228 -4.09 -15.11 -10.01
C ALA A 228 -4.30 -14.91 -8.49
N ALA A 229 -3.22 -14.77 -7.71
CA ALA A 229 -3.32 -14.60 -6.26
C ALA A 229 -4.00 -13.28 -5.86
N THR A 230 -3.60 -12.15 -6.47
CA THR A 230 -4.22 -10.86 -6.15
C THR A 230 -5.66 -10.77 -6.62
N THR A 231 -5.99 -11.40 -7.75
CA THR A 231 -7.38 -11.53 -8.21
C THR A 231 -8.22 -12.32 -7.21
N ALA A 232 -7.75 -13.49 -6.76
CA ALA A 232 -8.47 -14.30 -5.79
C ALA A 232 -8.67 -13.56 -4.46
N ILE A 233 -7.66 -12.84 -3.96
CA ILE A 233 -7.77 -12.00 -2.74
C ILE A 233 -8.87 -10.94 -2.93
N LEU A 234 -8.88 -10.21 -4.04
CA LEU A 234 -9.91 -9.20 -4.32
C LEU A 234 -11.30 -9.81 -4.39
N LEU A 235 -11.47 -10.90 -5.15
CA LEU A 235 -12.78 -11.53 -5.34
C LEU A 235 -13.34 -12.09 -4.03
N ALA A 236 -12.49 -12.70 -3.20
CA ALA A 236 -12.88 -13.20 -1.89
C ALA A 236 -13.30 -12.06 -0.95
N GLU A 237 -12.48 -11.00 -0.84
CA GLU A 237 -12.83 -9.84 0.00
C GLU A 237 -14.09 -9.12 -0.51
N TYR A 238 -14.27 -9.03 -1.82
CA TYR A 238 -15.50 -8.50 -2.42
C TYR A 238 -16.72 -9.33 -2.00
N GLN A 239 -16.68 -10.66 -2.15
CA GLN A 239 -17.78 -11.54 -1.75
C GLN A 239 -18.05 -11.45 -0.24
N LEU A 240 -17.00 -11.45 0.59
CA LEU A 240 -17.14 -11.34 2.04
C LEU A 240 -17.74 -9.99 2.47
N ALA A 241 -17.38 -8.91 1.80
CA ALA A 241 -17.86 -7.57 2.11
C ALA A 241 -19.29 -7.32 1.65
N THR A 242 -19.66 -7.79 0.47
CA THR A 242 -20.95 -7.50 -0.18
C THR A 242 -21.98 -8.60 -0.03
N GLY A 243 -21.57 -9.85 0.13
CA GLY A 243 -22.42 -11.04 0.03
C GLY A 243 -22.72 -11.46 -1.42
N ASP A 244 -22.18 -10.75 -2.41
CA ASP A 244 -22.39 -11.02 -3.83
C ASP A 244 -21.45 -12.14 -4.30
N GLY A 245 -21.99 -13.34 -4.46
CA GLY A 245 -21.28 -14.55 -4.95
C GLY A 245 -21.19 -14.68 -6.47
N SER A 246 -21.53 -13.64 -7.22
CA SER A 246 -21.55 -13.69 -8.70
C SER A 246 -20.18 -14.03 -9.33
N PHE A 247 -19.09 -13.83 -8.60
CA PHE A 247 -17.72 -14.15 -9.02
C PHE A 247 -17.10 -15.38 -8.33
N ALA A 248 -17.92 -16.24 -7.71
CA ALA A 248 -17.42 -17.42 -6.99
C ALA A 248 -16.71 -18.42 -7.92
N LYS A 249 -17.18 -18.54 -9.17
CA LYS A 249 -16.53 -19.37 -10.19
C LYS A 249 -15.13 -18.86 -10.53
N GLU A 250 -14.99 -17.56 -10.75
CA GLU A 250 -13.71 -16.91 -11.06
C GLU A 250 -12.76 -17.00 -9.87
N LEU A 251 -13.26 -16.83 -8.66
CA LEU A 251 -12.50 -17.02 -7.42
C LEU A 251 -11.94 -18.44 -7.37
N LYS A 252 -12.80 -19.46 -7.52
CA LYS A 252 -12.37 -20.86 -7.52
C LYS A 252 -11.35 -21.13 -8.62
N THR A 253 -11.58 -20.66 -9.84
CA THR A 253 -10.67 -20.87 -10.97
C THR A 253 -9.27 -20.34 -10.72
N ASN A 254 -9.13 -19.16 -10.10
CA ASN A 254 -7.83 -18.61 -9.74
C ASN A 254 -7.15 -19.42 -8.60
N CYS A 255 -7.91 -19.87 -7.61
CA CYS A 255 -7.40 -20.73 -6.54
C CYS A 255 -6.94 -22.10 -7.05
N ASP A 256 -7.70 -22.72 -7.96
CA ASP A 256 -7.36 -24.01 -8.58
C ASP A 256 -6.10 -23.89 -9.46
N LEU A 257 -5.94 -22.77 -10.18
CA LEU A 257 -4.71 -22.51 -10.95
C LEU A 257 -3.48 -22.43 -10.04
N LEU A 258 -3.60 -21.70 -8.92
CA LEU A 258 -2.52 -21.61 -7.95
C LEU A 258 -2.16 -22.98 -7.38
N ALA A 259 -3.16 -23.79 -7.02
CA ALA A 259 -2.96 -25.15 -6.50
C ALA A 259 -2.26 -26.06 -7.52
N ALA A 260 -2.72 -26.04 -8.78
CA ALA A 260 -2.13 -26.81 -9.87
C ALA A 260 -0.66 -26.42 -10.17
N ARG A 261 -0.24 -25.24 -9.73
CA ARG A 261 1.13 -24.71 -9.92
C ARG A 261 2.05 -24.90 -8.73
N VAL A 262 1.57 -25.49 -7.64
CA VAL A 262 2.44 -25.92 -6.54
C VAL A 262 3.24 -27.13 -6.97
N SER A 263 4.56 -27.00 -7.04
CA SER A 263 5.43 -28.13 -7.43
C SER A 263 5.34 -29.29 -6.43
N PRO A 264 5.80 -30.47 -6.78
CA PRO A 264 5.88 -31.61 -5.82
C PRO A 264 6.70 -31.30 -4.58
N LYS A 265 7.65 -30.34 -4.65
CA LYS A 265 8.45 -29.86 -3.53
C LYS A 265 7.80 -28.72 -2.74
N GLY A 266 6.63 -28.24 -3.16
CA GLY A 266 5.93 -27.13 -2.54
C GLY A 266 6.33 -25.75 -3.05
N THR A 267 7.29 -25.65 -3.95
CA THR A 267 7.76 -24.37 -4.49
C THR A 267 6.80 -23.78 -5.50
N MET A 268 6.73 -22.46 -5.57
CA MET A 268 6.02 -21.71 -6.59
C MET A 268 6.95 -20.64 -7.18
N GLY A 269 6.79 -20.34 -8.45
CA GLY A 269 7.50 -19.27 -9.15
C GLY A 269 6.56 -18.17 -9.65
N HIS A 270 7.05 -17.29 -10.51
CA HIS A 270 6.21 -16.30 -11.18
C HIS A 270 5.14 -16.94 -12.06
N HIS A 271 5.43 -18.09 -12.62
CA HIS A 271 4.60 -18.88 -13.50
C HIS A 271 4.78 -20.36 -13.23
N PHE A 272 4.19 -21.26 -14.04
CA PHE A 272 4.41 -22.68 -13.95
C PHE A 272 5.89 -23.05 -14.20
N ASP A 273 6.43 -23.99 -13.44
CA ASP A 273 7.77 -24.58 -13.62
C ASP A 273 8.98 -23.63 -13.68
N ILE A 274 8.90 -22.45 -13.13
CA ILE A 274 10.08 -21.60 -13.03
C ILE A 274 10.71 -21.75 -11.64
N PRO A 275 11.74 -22.61 -11.45
CA PRO A 275 12.53 -22.62 -10.25
C PRO A 275 13.38 -21.35 -10.23
N TYR A 276 12.94 -20.36 -9.49
CA TYR A 276 13.69 -19.13 -9.30
C TYR A 276 14.81 -19.37 -8.29
N ASN A 277 16.09 -19.09 -8.67
CA ASN A 277 17.25 -19.33 -7.81
C ASN A 277 17.27 -20.73 -7.16
N GLY A 278 16.72 -21.73 -7.81
CA GLY A 278 16.74 -23.13 -7.35
C GLY A 278 15.81 -23.46 -6.18
N GLY A 279 14.93 -22.56 -5.74
CA GLY A 279 14.07 -22.78 -4.57
C GLY A 279 12.65 -22.22 -4.64
N GLY A 280 12.28 -21.53 -5.72
CA GLY A 280 10.99 -20.85 -5.80
C GLY A 280 10.96 -19.48 -5.10
N LEU A 281 9.78 -18.89 -5.04
CA LEU A 281 9.51 -17.57 -4.50
C LEU A 281 8.50 -17.67 -3.37
N VAL A 282 8.94 -17.64 -2.11
CA VAL A 282 8.05 -17.70 -0.94
C VAL A 282 6.98 -16.61 -0.97
N ILE A 283 7.26 -15.44 -1.56
CA ILE A 283 6.23 -14.39 -1.70
C ILE A 283 5.01 -14.87 -2.51
N ILE A 284 5.19 -15.72 -3.50
CA ILE A 284 4.08 -16.31 -4.26
C ILE A 284 3.33 -17.33 -3.42
N ASN A 285 4.06 -18.21 -2.72
CA ASN A 285 3.45 -19.18 -1.82
C ASN A 285 2.53 -18.50 -0.79
N VAL A 286 3.01 -17.46 -0.11
CA VAL A 286 2.22 -16.80 0.95
C VAL A 286 1.02 -16.02 0.41
N GLN A 287 1.11 -15.46 -0.80
CA GLN A 287 -0.04 -14.84 -1.46
C GLN A 287 -1.09 -15.90 -1.85
N ALA A 288 -0.66 -17.07 -2.32
CA ALA A 288 -1.56 -18.19 -2.60
C ALA A 288 -2.24 -18.67 -1.30
N HIS A 289 -1.50 -18.79 -0.19
CA HIS A 289 -2.09 -19.15 1.11
C HIS A 289 -3.12 -18.13 1.58
N LEU A 290 -2.86 -16.82 1.41
CA LEU A 290 -3.84 -15.78 1.77
C LEU A 290 -5.08 -15.85 0.87
N ALA A 291 -4.90 -16.05 -0.45
CA ALA A 291 -5.99 -16.22 -1.40
C ALA A 291 -6.86 -17.43 -1.05
N TRP A 292 -6.25 -18.57 -0.76
CA TRP A 292 -6.94 -19.79 -0.36
C TRP A 292 -7.69 -19.61 0.97
N ALA A 293 -7.05 -19.05 1.99
CA ALA A 293 -7.69 -18.81 3.29
C ALA A 293 -8.93 -17.92 3.17
N LEU A 294 -8.87 -16.86 2.34
CA LEU A 294 -10.02 -15.99 2.09
C LEU A 294 -11.10 -16.70 1.27
N ALA A 295 -10.72 -17.52 0.26
CA ALA A 295 -11.65 -18.29 -0.54
C ALA A 295 -12.40 -19.34 0.28
N GLU A 296 -11.73 -19.98 1.25
CA GLU A 296 -12.38 -20.92 2.21
C GLU A 296 -13.45 -20.19 3.05
N LYS A 297 -13.23 -18.93 3.44
CA LYS A 297 -14.27 -18.10 4.12
C LYS A 297 -15.48 -17.80 3.22
N CYS A 298 -15.29 -17.85 1.90
CA CYS A 298 -16.36 -17.74 0.91
C CYS A 298 -17.06 -19.07 0.61
N GLY A 299 -16.65 -20.18 1.23
CA GLY A 299 -17.19 -21.52 1.01
C GLY A 299 -16.60 -22.24 -0.22
N ILE A 300 -15.44 -21.79 -0.71
CA ILE A 300 -14.73 -22.47 -1.79
C ILE A 300 -13.90 -23.62 -1.20
N GLU A 301 -14.11 -24.81 -1.71
CA GLU A 301 -13.31 -25.99 -1.35
C GLU A 301 -11.91 -25.89 -1.96
N LEU A 302 -10.90 -26.18 -1.15
CA LEU A 302 -9.49 -26.02 -1.48
C LEU A 302 -8.78 -27.37 -1.67
N ASP A 303 -7.68 -27.34 -2.43
CA ASP A 303 -6.71 -28.45 -2.53
C ASP A 303 -5.82 -28.47 -1.27
N GLU A 304 -6.20 -29.30 -0.29
CA GLU A 304 -5.46 -29.46 0.97
C GLU A 304 -4.03 -30.00 0.78
N ASP A 305 -3.78 -30.80 -0.26
CA ASP A 305 -2.42 -31.28 -0.53
C ASP A 305 -1.52 -30.19 -1.10
N ALA A 306 -2.05 -29.33 -1.96
CA ALA A 306 -1.33 -28.15 -2.44
C ALA A 306 -1.02 -27.22 -1.27
N TRP A 307 -1.99 -26.97 -0.35
CA TRP A 307 -1.77 -26.21 0.88
C TRP A 307 -0.62 -26.80 1.69
N LYS A 308 -0.66 -28.08 2.02
CA LYS A 308 0.34 -28.76 2.87
C LYS A 308 1.74 -28.71 2.25
N ARG A 309 1.86 -29.03 0.95
CA ARG A 309 3.16 -28.97 0.24
C ARG A 309 3.73 -27.56 0.24
N SER A 310 2.92 -26.57 -0.11
CA SER A 310 3.33 -25.16 -0.14
C SER A 310 3.69 -24.64 1.26
N PHE A 311 2.94 -25.02 2.28
CA PHE A 311 3.21 -24.59 3.66
C PHE A 311 4.53 -25.15 4.20
N LYS A 312 4.89 -26.39 3.84
CA LYS A 312 6.20 -26.98 4.19
C LYS A 312 7.37 -26.15 3.61
N GLU A 313 7.27 -25.69 2.36
CA GLU A 313 8.26 -24.79 1.78
C GLU A 313 8.35 -23.45 2.52
N VAL A 314 7.20 -22.87 2.86
CA VAL A 314 7.14 -21.64 3.66
C VAL A 314 7.80 -21.82 5.02
N GLN A 315 7.49 -22.90 5.75
CA GLN A 315 8.12 -23.20 7.04
C GLN A 315 9.65 -23.38 6.90
N GLY A 316 10.12 -24.02 5.83
CA GLY A 316 11.54 -24.18 5.53
C GLY A 316 12.27 -22.86 5.27
N SER A 317 11.55 -21.80 4.94
CA SER A 317 12.11 -20.47 4.69
C SER A 317 12.23 -19.57 5.93
N ILE A 318 11.82 -20.05 7.11
CA ILE A 318 11.91 -19.26 8.35
C ILE A 318 13.37 -19.04 8.72
N ASP A 319 13.74 -17.77 8.82
CA ASP A 319 15.05 -17.37 9.34
C ASP A 319 15.08 -17.55 10.86
N LYS A 320 15.98 -18.40 11.34
CA LYS A 320 16.06 -18.75 12.77
C LYS A 320 16.45 -17.57 13.66
N LYS A 321 17.12 -16.55 13.10
CA LYS A 321 17.60 -15.39 13.86
C LYS A 321 16.51 -14.36 14.06
N THR A 322 15.72 -14.11 13.01
CA THR A 322 14.71 -13.05 13.02
C THR A 322 13.28 -13.58 13.26
N GLY A 323 13.07 -14.89 13.04
CA GLY A 323 11.72 -15.47 13.05
C GLY A 323 10.87 -15.12 11.85
N ALA A 324 11.41 -14.36 10.89
CA ALA A 324 10.71 -13.90 9.69
C ALA A 324 10.91 -14.87 8.51
N LEU A 325 10.12 -14.69 7.45
CA LEU A 325 10.24 -15.49 6.22
C LEU A 325 11.28 -14.91 5.28
N GLY A 326 12.22 -15.76 4.88
CA GLY A 326 13.22 -15.48 3.86
C GLY A 326 12.68 -15.56 2.43
N TYR A 327 13.60 -15.53 1.48
CA TYR A 327 13.28 -15.54 0.05
C TYR A 327 12.77 -16.91 -0.43
N SER A 328 13.39 -17.99 0.09
CA SER A 328 13.03 -19.40 -0.17
C SER A 328 13.57 -20.27 0.95
N ALA A 329 13.23 -21.55 0.99
CA ALA A 329 13.80 -22.50 1.94
C ALA A 329 15.34 -22.66 1.80
N ARG A 330 15.94 -22.24 0.68
CA ARG A 330 17.39 -22.20 0.46
C ARG A 330 18.03 -20.86 0.80
N ALA A 331 17.23 -19.79 0.92
CA ALA A 331 17.65 -18.45 1.23
C ALA A 331 16.75 -17.88 2.33
N THR A 332 16.96 -18.38 3.55
CA THR A 332 16.12 -18.07 4.71
C THR A 332 16.29 -16.63 5.19
N TRP A 333 17.39 -15.96 4.83
CA TRP A 333 17.56 -14.54 5.11
C TRP A 333 17.35 -13.66 3.87
N SER A 334 16.67 -12.53 4.04
CA SER A 334 16.49 -11.51 3.02
C SER A 334 16.10 -10.18 3.69
N PRO A 335 16.58 -9.02 3.23
CA PRO A 335 16.21 -7.73 3.82
C PRO A 335 14.75 -7.37 3.61
N ASP A 336 14.07 -7.95 2.63
CA ASP A 336 12.70 -7.68 2.23
C ASP A 336 11.70 -8.68 2.86
N ILE A 337 11.78 -8.86 4.17
CA ILE A 337 10.99 -9.84 4.92
C ILE A 337 9.50 -9.50 5.03
N SER A 338 9.13 -8.22 4.96
CA SER A 338 7.85 -7.72 5.45
C SER A 338 6.64 -8.27 4.69
N ALA A 339 6.71 -8.30 3.36
CA ALA A 339 5.59 -8.78 2.56
C ALA A 339 5.33 -10.27 2.76
N ARG A 340 6.40 -11.09 2.79
CA ARG A 340 6.27 -12.54 2.97
C ARG A 340 5.74 -12.89 4.35
N THR A 341 6.36 -12.33 5.36
CA THR A 341 6.03 -12.57 6.75
C THR A 341 4.60 -12.10 7.07
N GLY A 342 4.24 -10.90 6.58
CA GLY A 342 2.91 -10.33 6.81
C GLY A 342 1.79 -11.08 6.07
N ALA A 343 1.99 -11.43 4.80
CA ALA A 343 1.00 -12.18 4.04
C ALA A 343 0.73 -13.55 4.70
N MET A 344 1.78 -14.24 5.19
CA MET A 344 1.58 -15.52 5.85
C MET A 344 0.93 -15.37 7.22
N ALA A 345 1.30 -14.36 8.01
CA ALA A 345 0.63 -14.08 9.29
C ALA A 345 -0.88 -13.85 9.07
N ALA A 346 -1.25 -13.02 8.10
CA ALA A 346 -2.64 -12.79 7.74
C ALA A 346 -3.34 -14.09 7.27
N ALA A 347 -2.70 -14.87 6.40
CA ALA A 347 -3.24 -16.11 5.87
C ALA A 347 -3.56 -17.12 6.99
N LEU A 348 -2.64 -17.31 7.94
CA LEU A 348 -2.81 -18.20 9.06
C LEU A 348 -3.96 -17.76 9.97
N MET A 349 -4.05 -16.46 10.26
CA MET A 349 -5.14 -15.92 11.07
C MET A 349 -6.50 -16.04 10.37
N VAL A 350 -6.58 -15.76 9.08
CA VAL A 350 -7.81 -15.93 8.28
C VAL A 350 -8.22 -17.40 8.25
N ALA A 351 -7.28 -18.31 8.01
CA ALA A 351 -7.55 -19.76 8.00
C ALA A 351 -7.88 -20.33 9.38
N GLY A 352 -7.54 -19.63 10.47
CA GLY A 352 -7.64 -20.17 11.84
C GLY A 352 -6.62 -21.29 12.12
N LYS A 353 -5.49 -21.28 11.40
CA LYS A 353 -4.43 -22.28 11.49
C LYS A 353 -3.18 -21.66 12.14
N GLU A 354 -2.46 -22.44 12.94
CA GLU A 354 -1.14 -22.07 13.51
C GLU A 354 -1.05 -20.64 14.14
N PRO A 355 -1.95 -20.27 15.07
CA PRO A 355 -2.00 -18.89 15.60
C PRO A 355 -0.71 -18.48 16.33
N LYS A 356 0.03 -19.42 16.92
CA LYS A 356 1.33 -19.16 17.55
C LYS A 356 2.39 -18.76 16.53
N LEU A 357 2.40 -19.42 15.37
CA LEU A 357 3.31 -19.09 14.28
C LEU A 357 2.93 -17.74 13.64
N ALA A 358 1.63 -17.46 13.45
CA ALA A 358 1.17 -16.17 13.00
C ALA A 358 1.62 -15.04 13.93
N ARG A 359 1.54 -15.25 15.26
CA ARG A 359 2.04 -14.28 16.24
C ARG A 359 3.56 -14.11 16.15
N GLN A 360 4.34 -15.19 16.04
CA GLN A 360 5.79 -15.11 15.84
C GLN A 360 6.15 -14.25 14.62
N PHE A 361 5.44 -14.43 13.51
CA PHE A 361 5.63 -13.60 12.31
C PHE A 361 5.30 -12.13 12.56
N ALA A 362 4.24 -11.84 13.28
CA ALA A 362 3.89 -10.48 13.64
C ALA A 362 4.90 -9.83 14.60
N ASP A 363 5.44 -10.58 15.56
CA ASP A 363 6.51 -10.10 16.45
C ASP A 363 7.78 -9.76 15.67
N ALA A 364 8.15 -10.56 14.66
CA ALA A 364 9.25 -10.25 13.75
C ALA A 364 8.99 -8.97 12.94
N LEU A 365 7.74 -8.72 12.52
CA LEU A 365 7.36 -7.48 11.83
C LEU A 365 7.45 -6.25 12.74
N VAL A 366 7.07 -6.37 14.02
CA VAL A 366 7.25 -5.28 15.01
C VAL A 366 8.73 -4.96 15.17
N ALA A 367 9.57 -5.99 15.38
CA ALA A 367 11.00 -5.83 15.60
C ALA A 367 11.72 -5.19 14.39
N HIS A 368 11.25 -5.49 13.18
CA HIS A 368 11.88 -5.06 11.93
C HIS A 368 10.96 -4.15 11.09
N HIS A 369 10.07 -3.38 11.72
CA HIS A 369 9.05 -2.58 11.01
C HIS A 369 9.63 -1.61 9.97
N GLY A 370 10.84 -1.11 10.19
CA GLY A 370 11.52 -0.23 9.24
C GLY A 370 11.75 -0.87 7.87
N ARG A 371 11.82 -2.21 7.80
CA ARG A 371 11.98 -2.96 6.55
C ARG A 371 10.71 -3.02 5.70
N MET A 372 9.58 -2.54 6.17
CA MET A 372 8.34 -2.47 5.37
C MET A 372 8.48 -1.63 4.10
N ARG A 373 9.48 -0.74 4.07
CA ARG A 373 9.86 0.01 2.86
C ARG A 373 10.57 -0.83 1.80
N HIS A 374 11.04 -2.02 2.16
CA HIS A 374 11.91 -2.85 1.33
C HIS A 374 11.28 -4.22 1.08
N ALA A 375 10.12 -4.27 0.49
CA ALA A 375 9.49 -5.54 0.20
C ALA A 375 9.60 -5.90 -1.27
N HIS A 376 10.34 -6.94 -1.58
CA HIS A 376 10.53 -7.51 -2.90
C HIS A 376 10.82 -6.44 -3.97
N ALA A 377 10.83 -6.76 -5.26
CA ALA A 377 11.09 -5.80 -6.34
C ALA A 377 10.11 -4.61 -6.39
N MET A 378 8.95 -4.75 -5.77
CA MET A 378 7.97 -3.69 -5.55
C MET A 378 7.91 -3.39 -4.06
N CYS A 379 8.66 -2.41 -3.63
CA CYS A 379 8.87 -2.07 -2.22
C CYS A 379 7.60 -1.97 -1.39
N SER A 380 6.52 -1.63 -2.01
CA SER A 380 5.26 -1.24 -1.40
C SER A 380 4.35 -2.38 -0.99
N ILE A 381 4.51 -3.59 -1.51
CA ILE A 381 3.72 -4.74 -1.01
C ILE A 381 4.03 -5.06 0.46
N GLY A 382 5.17 -4.57 0.97
CA GLY A 382 5.47 -4.62 2.40
C GLY A 382 4.51 -3.78 3.24
N LEU A 383 4.04 -2.64 2.73
CA LEU A 383 3.02 -1.84 3.40
C LEU A 383 1.66 -2.55 3.40
N ILE A 384 1.31 -3.24 2.32
CA ILE A 384 0.04 -3.99 2.24
C ILE A 384 0.07 -5.15 3.23
N TYR A 385 0.95 -6.10 2.96
CA TYR A 385 0.93 -7.39 3.67
C TYR A 385 1.53 -7.31 5.07
N GLY A 386 2.55 -6.45 5.27
CA GLY A 386 3.14 -6.25 6.60
C GLY A 386 2.13 -5.71 7.60
N PHE A 387 1.40 -4.66 7.22
CA PHE A 387 0.36 -4.11 8.09
C PHE A 387 -0.87 -5.02 8.21
N ALA A 388 -1.21 -5.78 7.16
CA ALA A 388 -2.27 -6.77 7.25
C ALA A 388 -1.94 -7.87 8.26
N GLY A 389 -0.74 -8.46 8.17
CA GLY A 389 -0.30 -9.49 9.11
C GLY A 389 -0.17 -8.98 10.55
N LEU A 390 0.35 -7.77 10.74
CA LEU A 390 0.40 -7.13 12.06
C LEU A 390 -1.01 -6.97 12.63
N LYS A 391 -1.94 -6.40 11.88
CA LYS A 391 -3.30 -6.16 12.36
C LYS A 391 -4.01 -7.45 12.72
N ALA A 392 -3.88 -8.49 11.87
CA ALA A 392 -4.56 -9.76 12.08
C ALA A 392 -3.98 -10.55 13.25
N ALA A 393 -2.64 -10.57 13.43
CA ALA A 393 -1.98 -11.46 14.38
C ALA A 393 -1.45 -10.77 15.65
N HIS A 394 -1.28 -9.43 15.64
CA HIS A 394 -0.75 -8.65 16.76
C HIS A 394 -1.29 -7.22 16.77
N PRO A 395 -2.58 -7.01 17.14
CA PRO A 395 -3.21 -5.68 17.09
C PRO A 395 -2.48 -4.58 17.87
N GLU A 396 -1.89 -4.89 19.02
CA GLU A 396 -1.14 -3.92 19.83
C GLU A 396 0.16 -3.51 19.14
N GLY A 397 0.90 -4.47 18.58
CA GLY A 397 2.10 -4.22 17.77
C GLY A 397 1.76 -3.43 16.50
N HIS A 398 0.61 -3.71 15.88
CA HIS A 398 0.10 -2.91 14.78
C HIS A 398 -0.10 -1.44 15.19
N ALA A 399 -0.80 -1.19 16.31
CA ALA A 399 -1.05 0.15 16.81
C ALA A 399 0.25 0.92 17.13
N GLU A 400 1.27 0.22 17.62
CA GLU A 400 2.60 0.81 17.83
C GLU A 400 3.27 1.18 16.51
N VAL A 401 3.32 0.24 15.57
CA VAL A 401 4.04 0.42 14.30
C VAL A 401 3.36 1.47 13.43
N ILE A 402 2.02 1.47 13.32
CA ILE A 402 1.32 2.46 12.49
C ILE A 402 1.51 3.89 13.04
N ARG A 403 1.54 4.05 14.37
CA ARG A 403 1.83 5.34 15.00
C ARG A 403 3.22 5.87 14.63
N LYS A 404 4.23 4.99 14.50
CA LYS A 404 5.58 5.37 14.06
C LYS A 404 5.60 5.73 12.57
N TRP A 405 4.77 5.07 11.76
CA TRP A 405 4.73 5.26 10.32
C TRP A 405 3.85 6.44 9.86
N ARG A 406 2.81 6.80 10.62
CA ARG A 406 1.87 7.87 10.21
C ARG A 406 2.55 9.20 9.86
N PRO A 407 3.47 9.75 10.69
CA PRO A 407 4.20 10.97 10.32
C PRO A 407 4.98 10.83 9.02
N TYR A 408 5.58 9.67 8.79
CA TYR A 408 6.33 9.39 7.58
C TYR A 408 5.41 9.31 6.34
N ILE A 409 4.23 8.71 6.46
CA ILE A 409 3.24 8.67 5.39
C ILE A 409 2.69 10.06 5.07
N GLU A 410 2.58 10.95 6.06
CA GLU A 410 2.16 12.33 5.82
C GLU A 410 3.08 13.07 4.85
N LEU A 411 4.36 12.73 4.82
CA LEU A 411 5.31 13.27 3.86
C LEU A 411 5.08 12.73 2.43
N SER A 412 4.41 11.61 2.26
CA SER A 412 4.06 11.10 0.93
C SER A 412 2.81 11.77 0.35
N ARG A 413 1.98 12.40 1.18
CA ARG A 413 0.78 13.13 0.74
C ARG A 413 1.20 14.43 0.07
N ASN A 414 0.64 14.73 -1.11
CA ASN A 414 0.85 16.01 -1.75
C ASN A 414 -0.34 16.96 -1.53
N ALA A 415 -0.17 18.23 -1.90
CA ALA A 415 -1.19 19.26 -1.74
C ALA A 415 -2.45 19.01 -2.59
N ALA A 416 -2.36 18.19 -3.62
CA ALA A 416 -3.48 17.80 -4.49
C ALA A 416 -4.25 16.56 -3.99
N GLY A 417 -3.96 16.04 -2.78
CA GLY A 417 -4.71 14.97 -2.14
C GLY A 417 -4.30 13.54 -2.50
N SER A 418 -3.36 13.34 -3.45
CA SER A 418 -2.77 12.02 -3.72
C SER A 418 -1.50 11.79 -2.90
N VAL A 419 -0.95 10.59 -2.95
CA VAL A 419 0.31 10.25 -2.28
C VAL A 419 1.38 9.85 -3.28
N ALA A 420 2.60 10.30 -3.03
CA ALA A 420 3.80 9.83 -3.69
C ALA A 420 4.55 8.92 -2.73
N TYR A 421 4.53 7.62 -2.99
CA TYR A 421 5.31 6.70 -2.18
C TYR A 421 6.80 6.91 -2.45
N PHE A 422 7.57 6.95 -1.38
CA PHE A 422 9.02 6.98 -1.42
C PHE A 422 9.55 5.77 -0.67
N GLY A 423 10.13 4.88 -1.37
CA GLY A 423 10.64 3.65 -0.81
C GLY A 423 11.98 3.82 -0.13
N GLY A 424 12.64 2.71 0.09
CA GLY A 424 13.91 2.66 0.80
C GLY A 424 15.13 2.88 -0.09
N LYS A 425 16.26 2.52 0.46
CA LYS A 425 17.64 2.77 0.00
C LYS A 425 17.95 2.41 -1.47
N ARG A 426 17.22 1.46 -2.08
CA ARG A 426 17.48 0.96 -3.45
C ARG A 426 16.47 1.46 -4.48
N ASN A 427 15.83 2.55 -4.23
CA ASN A 427 14.62 2.96 -4.91
C ASN A 427 14.73 3.55 -6.27
N ILE A 428 15.90 3.66 -6.82
CA ILE A 428 16.08 4.27 -8.14
C ILE A 428 15.28 3.52 -9.21
N GLY A 429 15.13 2.20 -9.08
CA GLY A 429 14.24 1.42 -9.93
C GLY A 429 12.83 1.23 -9.36
N GLY A 430 12.65 1.37 -8.04
CA GLY A 430 11.36 1.24 -7.34
C GLY A 430 10.44 2.44 -7.53
N ASP A 431 10.99 3.64 -7.62
CA ASP A 431 10.22 4.86 -7.77
C ASP A 431 9.53 4.95 -9.14
N GLU A 432 10.07 4.34 -10.18
CA GLU A 432 9.38 4.16 -11.45
C GLU A 432 8.12 3.32 -11.31
N TYR A 433 8.12 2.37 -10.35
CA TYR A 433 6.94 1.57 -10.05
C TYR A 433 5.96 2.28 -9.14
N LEU A 434 6.43 3.20 -8.33
CA LEU A 434 5.70 3.68 -7.17
C LEU A 434 5.25 5.12 -7.29
N GLY A 435 6.05 6.04 -7.59
CA GLY A 435 5.75 7.47 -7.78
C GLY A 435 4.31 7.90 -7.43
N LEU A 436 3.75 8.83 -8.15
CA LEU A 436 2.32 9.20 -8.06
C LEU A 436 1.38 8.19 -8.76
N LYS A 437 1.86 7.00 -9.04
CA LYS A 437 1.10 5.96 -9.73
C LYS A 437 0.02 5.37 -8.82
N PRO A 438 -1.05 4.83 -9.41
CA PRO A 438 -2.17 4.27 -8.65
C PRO A 438 -1.73 3.25 -7.60
N ILE A 439 -0.68 2.47 -7.89
CA ILE A 439 -0.21 1.43 -6.98
C ILE A 439 0.34 2.01 -5.66
N GLY A 440 1.09 3.11 -5.69
CA GLY A 440 1.57 3.78 -4.47
C GLY A 440 0.42 4.29 -3.61
N ASN A 441 -0.60 4.85 -4.25
CA ASN A 441 -1.84 5.26 -3.59
C ASN A 441 -2.56 4.05 -2.96
N ALA A 442 -2.74 2.96 -3.71
CA ALA A 442 -3.39 1.76 -3.20
C ALA A 442 -2.66 1.15 -2.00
N MET A 443 -1.35 1.19 -1.97
CA MET A 443 -0.56 0.62 -0.88
C MET A 443 -0.67 1.40 0.40
N VAL A 444 -0.59 2.73 0.32
CA VAL A 444 -0.81 3.60 1.47
C VAL A 444 -2.28 3.48 1.93
N ALA A 445 -3.23 3.41 1.01
CA ALA A 445 -4.64 3.19 1.34
C ALA A 445 -4.85 1.90 2.13
N LEU A 446 -4.30 0.76 1.67
CA LEU A 446 -4.44 -0.52 2.37
C LEU A 446 -3.73 -0.55 3.73
N MET A 447 -2.56 0.12 3.84
CA MET A 447 -1.92 0.34 5.12
C MET A 447 -2.85 1.10 6.09
N LEU A 448 -3.43 2.22 5.67
CA LEU A 448 -4.34 3.03 6.50
C LEU A 448 -5.63 2.28 6.82
N ALA A 449 -6.18 1.53 5.86
CA ALA A 449 -7.38 0.72 6.05
C ALA A 449 -7.20 -0.39 7.09
N SER A 450 -5.96 -0.85 7.31
CA SER A 450 -5.68 -1.83 8.36
C SER A 450 -6.03 -1.32 9.76
N GLU A 451 -6.01 -0.02 10.02
CA GLU A 451 -6.46 0.56 11.29
C GLU A 451 -7.94 0.24 11.55
N GLN A 452 -8.77 0.29 10.51
CA GLN A 452 -10.20 0.02 10.61
C GLN A 452 -10.52 -1.48 10.75
N GLY A 453 -9.65 -2.36 10.21
CA GLY A 453 -9.81 -3.81 10.28
C GLY A 453 -11.09 -4.35 9.62
N LYS A 454 -11.61 -3.68 8.59
CA LYS A 454 -12.85 -4.11 7.90
C LYS A 454 -12.63 -5.34 7.03
N LEU A 455 -11.51 -5.39 6.31
CA LEU A 455 -11.17 -6.52 5.44
C LEU A 455 -10.76 -7.75 6.27
N HIS A 456 -11.07 -8.92 5.78
CA HIS A 456 -10.69 -10.18 6.45
C HIS A 456 -9.18 -10.37 6.49
N LEU A 457 -8.46 -9.93 5.46
CA LEU A 457 -6.98 -9.92 5.48
C LEU A 457 -6.39 -9.04 6.59
N HIS A 458 -7.17 -8.09 7.13
CA HIS A 458 -6.82 -7.26 8.29
C HIS A 458 -7.39 -7.83 9.61
N GLY A 459 -7.83 -9.09 9.62
CA GLY A 459 -8.47 -9.72 10.79
C GLY A 459 -9.93 -9.35 10.98
N GLY A 460 -10.58 -8.71 10.00
CA GLY A 460 -12.02 -8.46 10.01
C GLY A 460 -12.82 -9.76 10.00
N THR A 461 -13.94 -9.78 10.73
CA THR A 461 -14.81 -10.97 10.82
C THR A 461 -16.23 -10.70 10.31
N ARG A 462 -16.57 -9.43 10.08
CA ARG A 462 -17.90 -9.02 9.65
C ARG A 462 -18.09 -9.31 8.17
N LYS A 463 -19.15 -10.05 7.84
CA LYS A 463 -19.58 -10.28 6.45
C LYS A 463 -20.70 -9.31 6.05
N ASN A 464 -20.89 -9.10 4.75
CA ASN A 464 -22.00 -8.32 4.16
C ASN A 464 -22.15 -6.93 4.80
N TRP A 465 -21.03 -6.23 4.96
CA TRP A 465 -21.02 -4.91 5.61
C TRP A 465 -21.15 -3.74 4.62
N VAL A 466 -21.01 -4.00 3.32
CA VAL A 466 -21.23 -3.02 2.27
C VAL A 466 -22.73 -2.82 2.06
N GLY A 467 -23.19 -1.58 2.11
CA GLY A 467 -24.61 -1.24 1.89
C GLY A 467 -25.52 -1.44 3.12
N LYS A 468 -24.93 -1.60 4.32
CA LYS A 468 -25.68 -1.66 5.58
C LYS A 468 -25.44 -0.46 6.46
#